data_408a5c72d3c7b3334dca81c9ae1915a4
#
_entry.id   408a5c72d3c7b3334dca81c9ae1915a4
#
_cell.length_a   1.000
_cell.length_b   1.000
_cell.length_c   1.000
_cell.angle_alpha   90.00
_cell.angle_beta   90.00
_cell.angle_gamma   90.00
#
_symmetry.space_group_name_H-M   'P 1'
#
loop_
_entity.id
_entity.type
_entity.pdbx_description
1 polymer ?
#
loop_
_entity_poly.entity_id
_entity_poly.type
_entity_poly.pdbx_seq_one_letter_code
_entity_poly.pdbx_strand_id
1 'polypeptide(L)'
;MLRAGTNNGKGERGMVNLESIEAAAARIGASIYESPLMHSKMLPRLTENSVFLKLENLQMTGAFKERGALNRILTLTDEERRQGVIAASAGNHGQGVAYHATERGIPAQIWMPRLTPLIKLSATRAYGADVVLYGDNYDEACAAAIERSLERKAAFIHPFDDDVVIAGQGTIGLELLRQNP
;
A
#
# COMPACT_ATOMS: atom_id res chain seq x y z
N MET A 1 17.95 36.92 -5.79
CA MET A 1 16.78 37.39 -5.03
C MET A 1 15.52 36.99 -5.78
N LEU A 2 14.90 35.86 -5.44
CA LEU A 2 13.54 35.49 -5.89
C LEU A 2 13.11 34.30 -5.01
N ARG A 3 12.36 34.60 -3.97
CA ARG A 3 11.56 33.65 -3.22
C ARG A 3 10.22 33.52 -3.96
N ALA A 4 9.88 32.35 -4.38
CA ALA A 4 8.50 31.99 -4.67
C ALA A 4 8.13 30.81 -3.78
N GLY A 5 7.54 31.14 -2.64
CA GLY A 5 6.90 30.17 -1.77
C GLY A 5 5.58 29.74 -2.39
N THR A 6 5.46 28.49 -2.76
CA THR A 6 4.16 27.85 -2.93
C THR A 6 3.90 27.04 -1.66
N ASN A 7 3.15 27.65 -0.77
CA ASN A 7 2.58 27.00 0.40
C ASN A 7 1.43 26.09 -0.07
N ASN A 8 1.77 24.88 -0.52
CA ASN A 8 0.77 23.84 -0.76
C ASN A 8 0.43 23.24 0.61
N GLY A 9 -0.81 23.40 1.02
CA GLY A 9 -1.44 23.00 2.27
C GLY A 9 -0.95 21.66 2.83
N LYS A 10 0.16 21.70 3.55
CA LYS A 10 0.49 20.67 4.53
C LYS A 10 -0.40 20.96 5.73
N GLY A 11 -1.61 20.38 5.73
CA GLY A 11 -2.31 20.14 6.96
C GLY A 11 -1.31 19.50 7.92
N GLU A 12 -1.31 19.89 9.18
CA GLU A 12 -0.51 19.24 10.23
C GLU A 12 -0.59 17.75 10.01
N ARG A 13 0.54 17.08 9.75
CA ARG A 13 0.57 15.62 9.66
C ARG A 13 0.17 15.13 11.04
N GLY A 14 -1.06 14.65 11.15
CA GLY A 14 -1.52 13.96 12.33
C GLY A 14 -0.63 12.73 12.48
N MET A 15 0.19 12.71 13.53
CA MET A 15 1.06 11.55 13.79
C MET A 15 0.19 10.30 13.90
N VAL A 16 0.51 9.24 13.13
CA VAL A 16 -0.18 7.96 13.24
C VAL A 16 -0.14 7.49 14.70
N ASN A 17 -1.29 7.20 15.26
CA ASN A 17 -1.46 6.80 16.66
C ASN A 17 -2.31 5.52 16.75
N LEU A 18 -2.49 5.00 17.94
CA LEU A 18 -3.25 3.77 18.19
C LEU A 18 -4.70 3.89 17.67
N GLU A 19 -5.36 5.02 17.90
CA GLU A 19 -6.75 5.25 17.46
C GLU A 19 -6.88 5.17 15.93
N SER A 20 -5.92 5.76 15.19
CA SER A 20 -5.90 5.69 13.71
C SER A 20 -5.69 4.27 13.21
N ILE A 21 -4.89 3.46 13.93
CA ILE A 21 -4.64 2.05 13.58
C ILE A 21 -5.88 1.19 13.89
N GLU A 22 -6.55 1.42 15.03
CA GLU A 22 -7.79 0.74 15.38
C GLU A 22 -8.92 1.07 14.39
N ALA A 23 -9.05 2.33 13.99
CA ALA A 23 -9.98 2.75 12.95
C ALA A 23 -9.65 2.09 11.59
N ALA A 24 -8.37 1.95 11.24
CA ALA A 24 -7.94 1.22 10.07
C ALA A 24 -8.32 -0.27 10.17
N ALA A 25 -8.07 -0.91 11.32
CA ALA A 25 -8.42 -2.32 11.53
C ALA A 25 -9.92 -2.57 11.39
N ALA A 26 -10.76 -1.70 11.95
CA ALA A 26 -12.21 -1.76 11.78
C ALA A 26 -12.65 -1.62 10.31
N ARG A 27 -11.96 -0.74 9.56
CA ARG A 27 -12.27 -0.45 8.16
C ARG A 27 -11.91 -1.58 7.22
N ILE A 28 -10.72 -2.21 7.39
CA ILE A 28 -10.22 -3.22 6.47
C ILE A 28 -10.57 -4.65 6.88
N GLY A 29 -10.98 -4.89 8.13
CA GLY A 29 -11.07 -6.22 8.75
C GLY A 29 -11.90 -7.25 7.97
N ALA A 30 -12.96 -6.82 7.28
CA ALA A 30 -13.79 -7.73 6.48
C ALA A 30 -13.14 -8.16 5.16
N SER A 31 -12.07 -7.50 4.73
CA SER A 31 -11.43 -7.71 3.42
C SER A 31 -9.97 -8.15 3.50
N ILE A 32 -9.42 -8.27 4.70
CA ILE A 32 -8.05 -8.71 4.96
C ILE A 32 -8.08 -10.01 5.75
N TYR A 33 -7.28 -10.96 5.33
CA TYR A 33 -7.11 -12.20 6.07
C TYR A 33 -6.30 -11.96 7.36
N GLU A 34 -6.87 -12.29 8.52
CA GLU A 34 -6.11 -12.32 9.77
C GLU A 34 -5.11 -13.49 9.72
N SER A 35 -3.90 -13.21 9.29
CA SER A 35 -2.88 -14.22 9.10
C SER A 35 -2.45 -14.84 10.43
N PRO A 36 -2.10 -16.14 10.45
CA PRO A 36 -1.66 -16.79 11.69
C PRO A 36 -0.30 -16.27 12.16
N LEU A 37 -0.12 -16.26 13.48
CA LEU A 37 1.17 -16.07 14.14
C LEU A 37 1.68 -17.45 14.59
N MET A 38 2.75 -17.92 13.97
CA MET A 38 3.27 -19.26 14.21
C MET A 38 4.61 -19.24 14.94
N HIS A 39 4.74 -20.02 16.02
CA HIS A 39 6.03 -20.24 16.66
C HIS A 39 6.92 -21.08 15.74
N SER A 40 8.11 -20.55 15.42
CA SER A 40 9.10 -21.29 14.64
C SER A 40 9.79 -22.35 15.47
N LYS A 41 9.87 -23.59 14.97
CA LYS A 41 10.64 -24.67 15.62
C LYS A 41 12.12 -24.64 15.21
N MET A 42 12.46 -24.03 14.08
CA MET A 42 13.82 -24.04 13.53
C MET A 42 14.63 -22.80 13.95
N LEU A 43 14.03 -21.60 13.85
CA LEU A 43 14.75 -20.34 14.09
C LEU A 43 15.29 -20.22 15.53
N PRO A 44 14.64 -20.69 16.60
CA PRO A 44 15.20 -20.67 17.94
C PRO A 44 16.56 -21.37 18.05
N ARG A 45 16.80 -22.41 17.26
CA ARG A 45 18.09 -23.15 17.24
C ARG A 45 19.24 -22.31 16.66
N LEU A 46 18.93 -21.31 15.87
CA LEU A 46 19.90 -20.40 15.21
C LEU A 46 20.07 -19.09 15.96
N THR A 47 19.04 -18.64 16.67
CA THR A 47 18.98 -17.28 17.26
C THR A 47 18.99 -17.28 18.79
N GLU A 48 18.83 -18.47 19.42
CA GLU A 48 18.67 -18.65 20.88
C GLU A 48 17.48 -17.83 21.47
N ASN A 49 16.50 -17.49 20.63
CA ASN A 49 15.33 -16.72 21.01
C ASN A 49 14.04 -17.45 20.64
N SER A 50 12.92 -17.13 21.30
CA SER A 50 11.60 -17.52 20.83
C SER A 50 11.23 -16.66 19.63
N VAL A 51 11.03 -17.30 18.48
CA VAL A 51 10.72 -16.62 17.21
C VAL A 51 9.33 -16.97 16.74
N PHE A 52 8.52 -15.94 16.51
CA PHE A 52 7.19 -16.06 15.94
C PHE A 52 7.15 -15.42 14.54
N LEU A 53 6.45 -16.07 13.63
CA LEU A 53 6.29 -15.65 12.24
C LEU A 53 4.84 -15.24 11.99
N LYS A 54 4.62 -13.95 11.69
CA LYS A 54 3.35 -13.45 11.20
C LYS A 54 3.27 -13.68 9.69
N LEU A 55 2.41 -14.59 9.25
CA LEU A 55 2.44 -15.13 7.89
C LEU A 55 1.70 -14.24 6.88
N GLU A 56 2.16 -13.02 6.67
CA GLU A 56 1.58 -12.07 5.71
C GLU A 56 1.75 -12.48 4.23
N ASN A 57 2.55 -13.50 3.96
CA ASN A 57 2.61 -14.15 2.66
C ASN A 57 1.33 -14.94 2.30
N LEU A 58 0.42 -15.14 3.25
CA LEU A 58 -0.88 -15.75 3.04
C LEU A 58 -1.98 -14.75 2.64
N GLN A 59 -1.67 -13.47 2.59
CA GLN A 59 -2.58 -12.47 2.04
C GLN A 59 -2.81 -12.70 0.54
N MET A 60 -3.91 -12.15 -0.03
CA MET A 60 -4.29 -12.34 -1.44
C MET A 60 -3.19 -11.93 -2.42
N THR A 61 -2.46 -10.86 -2.12
CA THR A 61 -1.32 -10.42 -2.95
C THR A 61 0.03 -10.95 -2.47
N GLY A 62 0.03 -11.90 -1.52
CA GLY A 62 1.23 -12.54 -0.98
C GLY A 62 2.09 -11.63 -0.10
N ALA A 63 1.55 -10.51 0.41
CA ALA A 63 2.30 -9.57 1.24
C ALA A 63 1.40 -8.62 2.04
N PHE A 64 1.94 -8.11 3.15
CA PHE A 64 1.23 -7.19 4.05
C PHE A 64 0.85 -5.84 3.42
N LYS A 65 1.45 -5.46 2.31
CA LYS A 65 1.26 -4.14 1.68
C LYS A 65 -0.18 -3.86 1.29
N GLU A 66 -0.97 -4.89 1.05
CA GLU A 66 -2.39 -4.72 0.71
C GLU A 66 -3.22 -4.09 1.83
N ARG A 67 -2.83 -4.25 3.10
CA ARG A 67 -3.51 -3.64 4.25
C ARG A 67 -3.57 -2.11 4.14
N GLY A 68 -2.41 -1.49 3.93
CA GLY A 68 -2.32 -0.04 3.76
C GLY A 68 -2.94 0.46 2.46
N ALA A 69 -2.76 -0.27 1.36
CA ALA A 69 -3.39 0.04 0.09
C ALA A 69 -4.93 0.03 0.22
N LEU A 70 -5.48 -1.02 0.80
CA LEU A 70 -6.92 -1.14 1.05
C LEU A 70 -7.42 -0.02 1.96
N ASN A 71 -6.72 0.24 3.08
CA ASN A 71 -7.14 1.28 4.02
C ASN A 71 -7.27 2.63 3.32
N ARG A 72 -6.29 3.00 2.49
CA ARG A 72 -6.32 4.25 1.72
C ARG A 72 -7.42 4.26 0.66
N ILE A 73 -7.63 3.17 -0.06
CA ILE A 73 -8.70 3.04 -1.06
C ILE A 73 -10.09 3.20 -0.43
N LEU A 74 -10.30 2.66 0.77
CA LEU A 74 -11.58 2.77 1.47
C LEU A 74 -11.87 4.20 2.00
N THR A 75 -10.85 5.05 2.13
CA THR A 75 -11.03 6.46 2.53
C THR A 75 -11.21 7.42 1.36
N LEU A 76 -11.20 6.94 0.13
CA LEU A 76 -11.42 7.77 -1.05
C LEU A 76 -12.83 8.34 -1.07
N THR A 77 -12.94 9.60 -1.44
CA THR A 77 -14.22 10.24 -1.76
C THR A 77 -14.82 9.63 -3.04
N ASP A 78 -16.11 9.83 -3.26
CA ASP A 78 -16.77 9.36 -4.48
C ASP A 78 -16.17 9.98 -5.74
N GLU A 79 -15.69 11.21 -5.66
CA GLU A 79 -14.99 11.86 -6.78
C GLU A 79 -13.65 11.18 -7.06
N GLU A 80 -12.80 10.97 -6.04
CA GLU A 80 -11.53 10.26 -6.19
C GLU A 80 -11.73 8.84 -6.74
N ARG A 81 -12.77 8.13 -6.30
CA ARG A 81 -13.12 6.80 -6.82
C ARG A 81 -13.44 6.84 -8.32
N ARG A 82 -14.19 7.85 -8.78
CA ARG A 82 -14.50 8.01 -10.21
C ARG A 82 -13.26 8.33 -11.05
N GLN A 83 -12.38 9.17 -10.52
CA GLN A 83 -11.11 9.54 -11.19
C GLN A 83 -10.09 8.42 -11.19
N GLY A 84 -10.21 7.49 -10.23
CA GLY A 84 -9.32 6.34 -10.08
C GLY A 84 -8.12 6.59 -9.19
N VAL A 85 -7.25 5.60 -9.12
CA VAL A 85 -6.04 5.63 -8.29
C VAL A 85 -4.79 5.46 -9.14
N ILE A 86 -3.70 6.10 -8.71
CA ILE A 86 -2.38 5.95 -9.33
C ILE A 86 -1.38 5.60 -8.23
N ALA A 87 -0.49 4.66 -8.52
CA ALA A 87 0.63 4.33 -7.64
C ALA A 87 1.90 4.09 -8.44
N ALA A 88 3.07 4.33 -7.83
CA ALA A 88 4.36 3.96 -8.38
C ALA A 88 4.93 2.80 -7.57
N SER A 89 5.02 1.62 -8.17
CA SER A 89 5.60 0.44 -7.51
C SER A 89 5.74 -0.74 -8.47
N ALA A 90 6.92 -1.32 -8.55
CA ALA A 90 7.17 -2.57 -9.26
C ALA A 90 7.06 -3.82 -8.35
N GLY A 91 6.39 -3.73 -7.21
CA GLY A 91 6.32 -4.80 -6.22
C GLY A 91 4.97 -4.88 -5.49
N ASN A 92 5.02 -5.39 -4.27
CA ASN A 92 3.83 -5.74 -3.47
C ASN A 92 2.83 -4.59 -3.26
N HIS A 93 3.31 -3.34 -3.16
CA HIS A 93 2.40 -2.21 -3.01
C HIS A 93 1.56 -1.99 -4.28
N GLY A 94 2.19 -2.01 -5.47
CA GLY A 94 1.47 -1.90 -6.73
C GLY A 94 0.43 -3.01 -6.92
N GLN A 95 0.77 -4.24 -6.53
CA GLN A 95 -0.15 -5.37 -6.57
C GLN A 95 -1.32 -5.19 -5.59
N GLY A 96 -1.06 -4.73 -4.36
CA GLY A 96 -2.10 -4.44 -3.38
C GLY A 96 -3.06 -3.33 -3.84
N VAL A 97 -2.53 -2.25 -4.43
CA VAL A 97 -3.37 -1.19 -5.02
C VAL A 97 -4.19 -1.73 -6.20
N ALA A 98 -3.56 -2.47 -7.13
CA ALA A 98 -4.22 -3.06 -8.28
C ALA A 98 -5.39 -3.96 -7.86
N TYR A 99 -5.14 -4.91 -6.97
CA TYR A 99 -6.13 -5.86 -6.48
C TYR A 99 -7.33 -5.16 -5.83
N HIS A 100 -7.08 -4.35 -4.80
CA HIS A 100 -8.18 -3.75 -4.03
C HIS A 100 -8.95 -2.66 -4.78
N ALA A 101 -8.33 -1.95 -5.71
CA ALA A 101 -9.03 -1.00 -6.57
C ALA A 101 -9.94 -1.73 -7.56
N THR A 102 -9.43 -2.76 -8.22
CA THR A 102 -10.18 -3.56 -9.21
C THR A 102 -11.40 -4.24 -8.57
N GLU A 103 -11.23 -4.87 -7.40
CA GLU A 103 -12.34 -5.48 -6.64
C GLU A 103 -13.47 -4.50 -6.30
N ARG A 104 -13.18 -3.20 -6.33
CA ARG A 104 -14.15 -2.13 -6.02
C ARG A 104 -14.58 -1.31 -7.25
N GLY A 105 -14.21 -1.79 -8.44
CA GLY A 105 -14.54 -1.11 -9.70
C GLY A 105 -13.88 0.26 -9.86
N ILE A 106 -12.76 0.51 -9.14
CA ILE A 106 -12.01 1.76 -9.20
C ILE A 106 -10.90 1.61 -10.24
N PRO A 107 -10.82 2.48 -11.27
CA PRO A 107 -9.73 2.45 -12.22
C PRO A 107 -8.37 2.59 -11.53
N ALA A 108 -7.44 1.69 -11.81
CA ALA A 108 -6.11 1.71 -11.21
C ALA A 108 -5.01 1.77 -12.27
N GLN A 109 -4.04 2.65 -12.09
CA GLN A 109 -2.87 2.75 -12.95
C GLN A 109 -1.60 2.61 -12.10
N ILE A 110 -0.76 1.63 -12.44
CA ILE A 110 0.48 1.35 -11.71
C ILE A 110 1.67 1.67 -12.60
N TRP A 111 2.51 2.60 -12.14
CA TRP A 111 3.70 3.06 -12.84
C TRP A 111 4.93 2.31 -12.36
N MET A 112 5.73 1.84 -13.32
CA MET A 112 6.93 1.03 -13.07
C MET A 112 8.06 1.47 -13.99
N PRO A 113 9.34 1.32 -13.57
CA PRO A 113 10.47 1.49 -14.48
C PRO A 113 10.38 0.59 -15.72
N ARG A 114 10.89 1.06 -16.86
CA ARG A 114 10.87 0.29 -18.12
C ARG A 114 11.51 -1.07 -18.03
N LEU A 115 12.55 -1.20 -17.20
CA LEU A 115 13.31 -2.46 -17.01
C LEU A 115 12.69 -3.37 -15.93
N THR A 116 11.46 -3.12 -15.52
CA THR A 116 10.78 -4.00 -14.55
C THR A 116 10.62 -5.42 -15.12
N PRO A 117 11.04 -6.47 -14.39
CA PRO A 117 10.92 -7.85 -14.83
C PRO A 117 9.49 -8.25 -15.21
N LEU A 118 9.33 -8.99 -16.30
CA LEU A 118 8.02 -9.40 -16.84
C LEU A 118 7.14 -10.10 -15.82
N ILE A 119 7.71 -10.89 -14.91
CA ILE A 119 6.95 -11.59 -13.88
C ILE A 119 6.21 -10.61 -12.94
N LYS A 120 6.83 -9.49 -12.58
CA LYS A 120 6.22 -8.45 -11.73
C LYS A 120 5.14 -7.67 -12.48
N LEU A 121 5.42 -7.35 -13.74
CA LEU A 121 4.49 -6.68 -14.63
C LEU A 121 3.23 -7.53 -14.86
N SER A 122 3.41 -8.80 -15.20
CA SER A 122 2.31 -9.74 -15.44
C SER A 122 1.47 -9.96 -14.19
N ALA A 123 2.11 -10.08 -13.01
CA ALA A 123 1.41 -10.23 -11.73
C ALA A 123 0.51 -9.01 -11.43
N THR A 124 1.02 -7.79 -11.64
CA THR A 124 0.21 -6.58 -11.41
C THR A 124 -0.93 -6.44 -12.42
N ARG A 125 -0.70 -6.77 -13.70
CA ARG A 125 -1.75 -6.78 -14.72
C ARG A 125 -2.83 -7.82 -14.45
N ALA A 126 -2.46 -8.97 -13.90
CA ALA A 126 -3.40 -10.02 -13.55
C ALA A 126 -4.40 -9.59 -12.47
N TYR A 127 -4.06 -8.59 -11.66
CA TYR A 127 -4.98 -7.94 -10.71
C TYR A 127 -5.84 -6.83 -11.33
N GLY A 128 -5.81 -6.65 -12.66
CA GLY A 128 -6.74 -5.78 -13.38
C GLY A 128 -6.31 -4.31 -13.54
N ALA A 129 -5.13 -3.92 -13.05
CA ALA A 129 -4.64 -2.56 -13.22
C ALA A 129 -4.02 -2.32 -14.60
N ASP A 130 -4.12 -1.08 -15.09
CA ASP A 130 -3.33 -0.58 -16.20
C ASP A 130 -1.88 -0.34 -15.72
N VAL A 131 -0.90 -0.94 -16.40
CA VAL A 131 0.51 -0.80 -16.05
C VAL A 131 1.22 0.09 -17.06
N VAL A 132 1.76 1.20 -16.57
CA VAL A 132 2.56 2.16 -17.35
C VAL A 132 4.03 1.96 -17.06
N LEU A 133 4.81 1.74 -18.13
CA LEU A 133 6.27 1.64 -18.05
C LEU A 133 6.88 3.01 -18.38
N TYR A 134 7.57 3.61 -17.42
CA TYR A 134 8.16 4.93 -17.58
C TYR A 134 9.48 5.07 -16.79
N GLY A 135 10.45 5.80 -17.38
CA GLY A 135 11.74 6.06 -16.75
C GLY A 135 12.62 4.81 -16.64
N ASP A 136 13.84 5.00 -16.19
CA ASP A 136 14.83 3.96 -16.05
C ASP A 136 14.96 3.46 -14.60
N ASN A 137 14.43 4.25 -13.64
CA ASN A 137 14.44 3.95 -12.20
C ASN A 137 13.10 4.28 -11.53
N TYR A 138 13.01 3.97 -10.23
CA TYR A 138 11.82 4.20 -9.44
C TYR A 138 11.47 5.69 -9.32
N ASP A 139 12.46 6.56 -9.12
CA ASP A 139 12.22 7.98 -8.86
C ASP A 139 11.61 8.67 -10.07
N GLU A 140 12.06 8.34 -11.27
CA GLU A 140 11.49 8.83 -12.53
C GLU A 140 10.06 8.35 -12.74
N ALA A 141 9.81 7.06 -12.51
CA ALA A 141 8.47 6.50 -12.61
C ALA A 141 7.53 7.12 -11.56
N CYS A 142 8.00 7.35 -10.35
CA CYS A 142 7.23 7.94 -9.26
C CYS A 142 6.90 9.42 -9.55
N ALA A 143 7.87 10.20 -9.99
CA ALA A 143 7.65 11.62 -10.35
C ALA A 143 6.57 11.76 -11.45
N ALA A 144 6.68 10.96 -12.51
CA ALA A 144 5.71 10.96 -13.60
C ALA A 144 4.32 10.48 -13.14
N ALA A 145 4.26 9.49 -12.24
CA ALA A 145 3.01 9.01 -11.66
C ALA A 145 2.31 10.09 -10.82
N ILE A 146 3.08 10.85 -10.03
CA ILE A 146 2.55 11.98 -9.24
C ILE A 146 2.02 13.07 -10.17
N GLU A 147 2.78 13.48 -11.17
CA GLU A 147 2.34 14.47 -12.16
C GLU A 147 1.04 14.01 -12.83
N ARG A 148 0.97 12.76 -13.26
CA ARG A 148 -0.22 12.18 -13.86
C ARG A 148 -1.42 12.17 -12.93
N SER A 149 -1.20 11.92 -11.64
CA SER A 149 -2.27 11.95 -10.63
C SER A 149 -2.88 13.35 -10.49
N LEU A 150 -2.05 14.37 -10.50
CA LEU A 150 -2.50 15.78 -10.46
C LEU A 150 -3.29 16.18 -11.71
N GLU A 151 -2.80 15.82 -12.90
CA GLU A 151 -3.49 16.09 -14.18
C GLU A 151 -4.89 15.48 -14.23
N ARG A 152 -5.00 14.21 -13.79
CA ARG A 152 -6.26 13.46 -13.83
C ARG A 152 -7.14 13.68 -12.62
N LYS A 153 -6.66 14.39 -11.60
CA LYS A 153 -7.30 14.50 -10.27
C LYS A 153 -7.54 13.12 -9.63
N ALA A 154 -6.72 12.13 -9.98
CA ALA A 154 -6.75 10.80 -9.43
C ALA A 154 -6.01 10.77 -8.09
N ALA A 155 -6.42 9.89 -7.17
CA ALA A 155 -5.73 9.75 -5.89
C ALA A 155 -4.39 9.03 -6.07
N PHE A 156 -3.29 9.66 -5.64
CA PHE A 156 -1.99 8.98 -5.57
C PHE A 156 -1.92 8.16 -4.29
N ILE A 157 -1.70 6.85 -4.41
CA ILE A 157 -1.55 5.95 -3.26
C ILE A 157 -0.06 5.75 -2.99
N HIS A 158 0.46 6.47 -1.98
CA HIS A 158 1.88 6.43 -1.66
C HIS A 158 2.27 5.10 -0.99
N PRO A 159 3.42 4.47 -1.32
CA PRO A 159 3.78 3.14 -0.81
C PRO A 159 4.18 3.08 0.68
N PHE A 160 4.47 4.23 1.33
CA PHE A 160 4.97 4.28 2.71
C PHE A 160 4.85 5.66 3.40
N ASP A 161 4.74 6.78 2.69
CA ASP A 161 4.68 8.14 3.29
C ASP A 161 3.26 8.73 3.15
N ASP A 162 2.27 8.02 3.68
CA ASP A 162 0.86 8.40 3.76
C ASP A 162 0.32 7.84 5.08
N ASP A 163 -0.17 8.71 5.97
CA ASP A 163 -0.61 8.34 7.32
C ASP A 163 -1.72 7.27 7.30
N VAL A 164 -2.60 7.32 6.30
CA VAL A 164 -3.67 6.32 6.14
C VAL A 164 -3.09 4.97 5.72
N VAL A 165 -2.09 4.97 4.81
CA VAL A 165 -1.38 3.74 4.43
C VAL A 165 -0.62 3.17 5.63
N ILE A 166 0.09 4.02 6.38
CA ILE A 166 0.85 3.61 7.57
C ILE A 166 -0.09 2.99 8.63
N ALA A 167 -1.23 3.63 8.91
CA ALA A 167 -2.22 3.11 9.84
C ALA A 167 -2.74 1.73 9.43
N GLY A 168 -2.98 1.52 8.13
CA GLY A 168 -3.36 0.21 7.59
C GLY A 168 -2.29 -0.86 7.82
N GLN A 169 -1.02 -0.56 7.62
CA GLN A 169 0.10 -1.47 7.92
C GLN A 169 0.21 -1.74 9.42
N GLY A 170 -0.06 -0.74 10.25
CA GLY A 170 -0.03 -0.84 11.72
C GLY A 170 -1.02 -1.87 12.29
N THR A 171 -2.04 -2.26 11.55
CA THR A 171 -3.02 -3.29 11.99
C THR A 171 -2.38 -4.64 12.28
N ILE A 172 -1.23 -4.93 11.66
CA ILE A 172 -0.42 -6.12 11.98
C ILE A 172 -0.03 -6.12 13.46
N GLY A 173 0.37 -4.96 13.99
CA GLY A 173 0.75 -4.82 15.40
C GLY A 173 -0.41 -5.18 16.34
N LEU A 174 -1.64 -4.75 16.04
CA LEU A 174 -2.82 -5.11 16.82
C LEU A 174 -3.07 -6.63 16.82
N GLU A 175 -2.94 -7.25 15.65
CA GLU A 175 -3.08 -8.71 15.54
C GLU A 175 -2.00 -9.45 16.31
N LEU A 176 -0.74 -8.99 16.24
CA LEU A 176 0.37 -9.57 17.01
C LEU A 176 0.10 -9.54 18.51
N LEU A 177 -0.34 -8.39 19.06
CA LEU A 177 -0.66 -8.24 20.46
C LEU A 177 -1.83 -9.12 20.93
N ARG A 178 -2.80 -9.41 20.03
CA ARG A 178 -3.91 -10.32 20.35
C ARG A 178 -3.50 -11.80 20.26
N GLN A 179 -2.66 -12.16 19.30
CA GLN A 179 -2.26 -13.54 19.03
C GLN A 179 -1.14 -14.04 19.95
N ASN A 180 -0.38 -13.14 20.55
CA ASN A 180 0.68 -13.44 21.51
C ASN A 180 0.76 -12.33 22.57
N PRO A 181 -0.21 -12.27 23.52
CA PRO A 181 -0.32 -11.26 24.55
C PRO A 181 0.79 -11.34 25.59
#